data_d71fb470e3c7cb464bf6085838405deb
#
_entry.id   d71fb470e3c7cb464bf6085838405deb
#
_cell.length_a   1.000
_cell.length_b   1.000
_cell.length_c   1.000
_cell.angle_alpha   90.00
_cell.angle_beta   90.00
_cell.angle_gamma   90.00
#
_symmetry.space_group_name_H-M   'P 1'
#
loop_
_entity.id
_entity.type
_entity.pdbx_description
1 polymer ?
#
loop_
_entity_poly.entity_id
_entity_poly.type
_entity_poly.pdbx_seq_one_letter_code
_entity_poly.pdbx_strand_id
1 'polypeptide(L)'
;MEVVESKDKVAIVYNAPHPDVAAIKEALELSENYEVEVSSLTDFKGTPSDYSLFIMHQLPAKGNNAAALLNQIRKSGISILYILGPQSDLSSFNACNSGVNINQSKSLSNSAMPLYNDNFTSFTFSEEAKQMMGNYPPVQTVFGTYKTSVSANIFMYQKVSGVATKYPLLVFNDQNGMRTGVLTGTGLWQWKLYNYLHAENHDAFNEIINKTALYLASKGDKSHFRVQHESIFAENAPVEFTAELYNDAYELINEPDVKMVIKSSGDTTYEAQFSKQNNSYYLNNGELPVGNYTWTATTQVGSKKYEKSGRFSVQEVMLETANLVADHDLLKSMSTATGGKFFQKNEISKVADAIKANENIKTVASYQKKYSMLLNSPWYLAAIVLLLGIEWFLRKWHGGY
;
A
#
# COMPACT_ATOMS: atom_id res chain seq x y z
N MET A 1 -26.28 -21.34 -3.26
CA MET A 1 -25.98 -20.97 -1.86
C MET A 1 -25.75 -19.48 -1.92
N GLU A 2 -26.79 -18.69 -1.65
CA GLU A 2 -26.67 -17.24 -1.58
C GLU A 2 -25.81 -16.91 -0.36
N VAL A 3 -24.63 -16.37 -0.60
CA VAL A 3 -23.84 -15.71 0.44
C VAL A 3 -24.53 -14.37 0.67
N VAL A 4 -25.36 -14.27 1.66
CA VAL A 4 -25.83 -13.00 2.18
C VAL A 4 -24.62 -12.35 2.83
N GLU A 5 -23.91 -11.50 2.09
CA GLU A 5 -22.90 -10.61 2.66
C GLU A 5 -23.62 -9.65 3.60
N SER A 6 -23.60 -9.95 4.89
CA SER A 6 -24.11 -9.03 5.91
C SER A 6 -23.18 -7.84 5.94
N LYS A 7 -23.70 -6.65 5.59
CA LYS A 7 -22.95 -5.40 5.71
C LYS A 7 -22.52 -5.16 7.14
N ASP A 8 -21.28 -4.72 7.32
CA ASP A 8 -20.77 -4.32 8.62
C ASP A 8 -21.44 -3.01 9.08
N LYS A 9 -22.03 -3.00 10.28
CA LYS A 9 -22.66 -1.79 10.82
C LYS A 9 -21.61 -0.86 11.42
N VAL A 10 -21.65 0.41 11.01
CA VAL A 10 -20.79 1.50 11.52
C VAL A 10 -21.65 2.57 12.17
N ALA A 11 -21.38 2.89 13.42
CA ALA A 11 -22.05 3.98 14.13
C ALA A 11 -21.19 5.25 14.08
N ILE A 12 -21.74 6.36 13.58
CA ILE A 12 -21.14 7.68 13.70
C ILE A 12 -21.90 8.45 14.79
N VAL A 13 -21.26 8.59 15.96
CA VAL A 13 -21.85 9.29 17.10
C VAL A 13 -21.15 10.62 17.26
N TYR A 14 -21.91 11.71 17.26
CA TYR A 14 -21.36 13.06 17.34
C TYR A 14 -21.86 13.86 18.55
N ASN A 15 -21.04 14.84 18.97
CA ASN A 15 -21.45 15.79 20.01
C ASN A 15 -22.41 16.87 19.48
N ALA A 16 -22.09 17.41 18.30
CA ALA A 16 -22.91 18.41 17.60
C ALA A 16 -22.83 18.19 16.09
N PRO A 17 -23.85 18.59 15.30
CA PRO A 17 -23.82 18.51 13.85
C PRO A 17 -22.56 19.15 13.27
N HIS A 18 -21.88 18.44 12.36
CA HIS A 18 -20.65 18.89 11.72
C HIS A 18 -20.53 18.36 10.30
N PRO A 19 -19.98 19.14 9.34
CA PRO A 19 -19.83 18.69 7.94
C PRO A 19 -18.98 17.42 7.77
N ASP A 20 -18.01 17.17 8.66
CA ASP A 20 -17.21 15.93 8.64
C ASP A 20 -18.07 14.68 8.75
N VAL A 21 -19.14 14.73 9.55
CA VAL A 21 -20.06 13.61 9.75
C VAL A 21 -20.72 13.21 8.43
N ALA A 22 -21.19 14.19 7.67
CA ALA A 22 -21.77 13.95 6.35
C ALA A 22 -20.74 13.43 5.36
N ALA A 23 -19.54 14.03 5.34
CA ALA A 23 -18.47 13.63 4.43
C ALA A 23 -18.02 12.18 4.66
N ILE A 24 -17.88 11.77 5.93
CA ILE A 24 -17.51 10.40 6.31
C ILE A 24 -18.65 9.42 6.00
N LYS A 25 -19.89 9.78 6.34
CA LYS A 25 -21.07 8.97 6.04
C LYS A 25 -21.14 8.63 4.56
N GLU A 26 -21.12 9.65 3.70
CA GLU A 26 -21.20 9.49 2.25
C GLU A 26 -20.05 8.62 1.70
N ALA A 27 -18.82 8.80 2.20
CA ALA A 27 -17.69 7.98 1.77
C ALA A 27 -17.84 6.50 2.15
N LEU A 28 -18.42 6.19 3.31
CA LEU A 28 -18.66 4.82 3.76
C LEU A 28 -19.86 4.18 3.04
N GLU A 29 -20.93 4.94 2.80
CA GLU A 29 -22.15 4.43 2.13
C GLU A 29 -21.91 4.12 0.65
N LEU A 30 -20.92 4.76 -0.01
CA LEU A 30 -20.48 4.40 -1.35
C LEU A 30 -19.84 3.01 -1.42
N SER A 31 -19.36 2.49 -0.30
CA SER A 31 -18.90 1.12 -0.19
C SER A 31 -20.08 0.18 0.09
N GLU A 32 -20.23 -0.86 -0.71
CA GLU A 32 -21.28 -1.88 -0.49
C GLU A 32 -21.11 -2.65 0.83
N ASN A 33 -19.96 -2.48 1.51
CA ASN A 33 -19.57 -3.23 2.69
C ASN A 33 -20.19 -2.71 4.00
N TYR A 34 -20.69 -1.45 4.02
CA TYR A 34 -21.12 -0.81 5.27
C TYR A 34 -22.57 -0.38 5.27
N GLU A 35 -23.20 -0.52 6.45
CA GLU A 35 -24.45 0.11 6.84
C GLU A 35 -24.12 1.18 7.88
N VAL A 36 -24.36 2.48 7.58
CA VAL A 36 -23.93 3.59 8.42
C VAL A 36 -25.10 4.20 9.17
N GLU A 37 -25.06 4.14 10.50
CA GLU A 37 -25.99 4.82 11.39
C GLU A 37 -25.36 6.10 11.95
N VAL A 38 -26.07 7.22 11.86
CA VAL A 38 -25.61 8.53 12.33
C VAL A 38 -26.57 9.06 13.38
N SER A 39 -26.06 9.36 14.56
CA SER A 39 -26.88 9.91 15.64
C SER A 39 -26.09 10.84 16.57
N SER A 40 -26.81 11.75 17.27
CA SER A 40 -26.19 12.45 18.38
C SER A 40 -25.95 11.48 19.56
N LEU A 41 -25.04 11.84 20.47
CA LEU A 41 -24.81 11.00 21.67
C LEU A 41 -26.08 10.83 22.51
N THR A 42 -26.95 11.84 22.57
CA THR A 42 -28.21 11.80 23.33
C THR A 42 -29.27 10.93 22.68
N ASP A 43 -29.25 10.80 21.37
CA ASP A 43 -30.26 10.07 20.61
C ASP A 43 -29.84 8.64 20.29
N PHE A 44 -28.57 8.30 20.50
CA PHE A 44 -28.06 6.97 20.23
C PHE A 44 -28.71 5.93 21.15
N LYS A 45 -29.37 4.94 20.54
CA LYS A 45 -30.08 3.84 21.22
C LYS A 45 -29.59 2.46 20.84
N GLY A 46 -28.58 2.39 19.96
CA GLY A 46 -28.04 1.12 19.48
C GLY A 46 -27.33 0.32 20.57
N THR A 47 -27.28 -1.00 20.40
CA THR A 47 -26.49 -1.88 21.24
C THR A 47 -25.06 -1.97 20.67
N PRO A 48 -24.01 -1.62 21.40
CA PRO A 48 -22.65 -1.57 20.84
C PRO A 48 -22.20 -2.86 20.16
N SER A 49 -22.62 -4.03 20.61
CA SER A 49 -22.26 -5.33 20.02
C SER A 49 -22.76 -5.53 18.58
N ASP A 50 -23.73 -4.73 18.14
CA ASP A 50 -24.33 -4.84 16.80
C ASP A 50 -23.48 -4.13 15.73
N TYR A 51 -22.45 -3.38 16.15
CA TYR A 51 -21.59 -2.59 15.29
C TYR A 51 -20.18 -3.19 15.23
N SER A 52 -19.51 -3.00 14.10
CA SER A 52 -18.10 -3.35 13.90
C SER A 52 -17.15 -2.18 14.16
N LEU A 53 -17.65 -0.94 14.06
CA LEU A 53 -16.85 0.26 14.26
C LEU A 53 -17.72 1.39 14.84
N PHE A 54 -17.16 2.13 15.81
CA PHE A 54 -17.68 3.41 16.27
C PHE A 54 -16.80 4.57 15.80
N ILE A 55 -17.40 5.59 15.20
CA ILE A 55 -16.73 6.85 14.86
C ILE A 55 -17.26 7.91 15.83
N MET A 56 -16.41 8.38 16.73
CA MET A 56 -16.75 9.31 17.81
C MET A 56 -16.32 10.72 17.41
N HIS A 57 -17.26 11.50 16.87
CA HIS A 57 -16.95 12.85 16.37
C HIS A 57 -17.05 13.89 17.49
N GLN A 58 -15.90 14.48 17.87
CA GLN A 58 -15.73 15.42 18.97
C GLN A 58 -16.24 14.87 20.32
N LEU A 59 -16.17 13.57 20.50
CA LEU A 59 -16.48 12.89 21.74
C LEU A 59 -15.24 12.13 22.27
N PRO A 60 -15.04 12.08 23.61
CA PRO A 60 -15.84 12.74 24.66
C PRO A 60 -15.75 14.28 24.58
N ALA A 61 -16.82 14.95 25.00
CA ALA A 61 -16.94 16.40 24.93
C ALA A 61 -17.12 17.02 26.35
N LYS A 62 -16.84 18.30 26.47
CA LYS A 62 -17.10 19.05 27.67
C LYS A 62 -18.60 19.06 28.00
N GLY A 63 -18.93 18.57 29.19
CA GLY A 63 -20.34 18.44 29.63
C GLY A 63 -21.05 17.19 29.09
N ASN A 64 -20.42 16.44 28.17
CA ASN A 64 -20.97 15.22 27.60
C ASN A 64 -19.84 14.20 27.36
N ASN A 65 -19.39 13.56 28.43
CA ASN A 65 -18.18 12.73 28.42
C ASN A 65 -18.33 11.35 27.75
N ALA A 66 -19.55 10.98 27.32
CA ALA A 66 -19.84 9.70 26.68
C ALA A 66 -19.38 8.46 27.47
N ALA A 67 -19.11 8.57 28.78
CA ALA A 67 -18.46 7.53 29.56
C ALA A 67 -19.26 6.21 29.58
N ALA A 68 -20.59 6.29 29.64
CA ALA A 68 -21.45 5.10 29.65
C ALA A 68 -21.32 4.33 28.33
N LEU A 69 -21.40 5.01 27.18
CA LEU A 69 -21.28 4.41 25.86
C LEU A 69 -19.86 3.86 25.64
N LEU A 70 -18.83 4.63 25.95
CA LEU A 70 -17.42 4.22 25.81
C LEU A 70 -17.10 2.97 26.65
N ASN A 71 -17.63 2.86 27.84
CA ASN A 71 -17.48 1.67 28.68
C ASN A 71 -18.16 0.44 28.07
N GLN A 72 -19.34 0.61 27.48
CA GLN A 72 -20.04 -0.49 26.80
C GLN A 72 -19.28 -0.93 25.53
N ILE A 73 -18.83 0.00 24.70
CA ILE A 73 -18.03 -0.30 23.49
C ILE A 73 -16.77 -1.08 23.87
N ARG A 74 -16.04 -0.64 24.89
CA ARG A 74 -14.84 -1.34 25.38
C ARG A 74 -15.13 -2.75 25.88
N LYS A 75 -16.21 -2.94 26.66
CA LYS A 75 -16.62 -4.27 27.11
C LYS A 75 -16.94 -5.21 25.94
N SER A 76 -17.52 -4.66 24.88
CA SER A 76 -17.82 -5.42 23.65
C SER A 76 -16.58 -5.63 22.76
N GLY A 77 -15.45 -4.97 23.05
CA GLY A 77 -14.21 -5.06 22.28
C GLY A 77 -14.34 -4.51 20.85
N ILE A 78 -15.21 -3.53 20.65
CA ILE A 78 -15.45 -2.91 19.35
C ILE A 78 -14.45 -1.77 19.11
N SER A 79 -13.96 -1.66 17.91
CA SER A 79 -13.00 -0.63 17.51
C SER A 79 -13.61 0.76 17.49
N ILE A 80 -12.77 1.77 17.77
CA ILE A 80 -13.22 3.17 17.85
C ILE A 80 -12.29 4.04 17.00
N LEU A 81 -12.88 4.91 16.17
CA LEU A 81 -12.20 6.05 15.57
C LEU A 81 -12.60 7.33 16.30
N TYR A 82 -11.68 7.95 17.01
CA TYR A 82 -11.89 9.27 17.62
C TYR A 82 -11.53 10.36 16.61
N ILE A 83 -12.42 11.33 16.44
CA ILE A 83 -12.15 12.56 15.67
C ILE A 83 -12.23 13.71 16.67
N LEU A 84 -11.06 14.24 17.02
CA LEU A 84 -10.95 15.28 18.05
C LEU A 84 -11.08 16.65 17.41
N GLY A 85 -11.69 17.56 18.15
CA GLY A 85 -11.90 18.92 17.70
C GLY A 85 -12.03 19.90 18.87
N PRO A 86 -12.44 21.15 18.60
CA PRO A 86 -12.51 22.21 19.63
C PRO A 86 -13.46 21.90 20.79
N GLN A 87 -14.46 21.04 20.56
CA GLN A 87 -15.44 20.67 21.59
C GLN A 87 -15.02 19.46 22.42
N SER A 88 -13.96 18.76 22.01
CA SER A 88 -13.48 17.56 22.70
C SER A 88 -12.95 17.89 24.09
N ASP A 89 -13.30 17.07 25.09
CA ASP A 89 -12.69 17.08 26.40
C ASP A 89 -11.47 16.15 26.42
N LEU A 90 -10.30 16.76 26.36
CA LEU A 90 -9.04 16.01 26.30
C LEU A 90 -8.72 15.28 27.60
N SER A 91 -9.23 15.73 28.73
CA SER A 91 -9.07 15.04 30.02
C SER A 91 -9.75 13.67 29.96
N SER A 92 -11.03 13.65 29.56
CA SER A 92 -11.79 12.42 29.37
C SER A 92 -11.25 11.55 28.21
N PHE A 93 -10.77 12.18 27.14
CA PHE A 93 -10.15 11.46 26.04
C PHE A 93 -8.85 10.76 26.46
N ASN A 94 -7.96 11.44 27.17
CA ASN A 94 -6.70 10.86 27.65
C ASN A 94 -6.94 9.65 28.58
N ALA A 95 -8.02 9.67 29.38
CA ALA A 95 -8.43 8.52 30.20
C ALA A 95 -8.89 7.31 29.34
N CYS A 96 -9.14 7.54 28.05
CA CYS A 96 -9.52 6.46 27.13
C CYS A 96 -8.36 5.54 26.74
N ASN A 97 -7.10 5.88 27.01
CA ASN A 97 -5.92 5.10 26.65
C ASN A 97 -5.90 4.69 25.16
N SER A 98 -6.23 5.62 24.28
CA SER A 98 -6.35 5.39 22.82
C SER A 98 -5.00 5.27 22.10
N GLY A 99 -3.87 5.24 22.80
CA GLY A 99 -2.52 5.25 22.23
C GLY A 99 -1.95 6.65 22.00
N VAL A 100 -2.75 7.70 22.24
CA VAL A 100 -2.31 9.10 22.16
C VAL A 100 -2.73 9.83 23.43
N ASN A 101 -1.84 10.62 23.98
CA ASN A 101 -2.11 11.52 25.09
C ASN A 101 -1.81 12.96 24.65
N ILE A 102 -2.77 13.87 24.83
CA ILE A 102 -2.69 15.25 24.36
C ILE A 102 -2.77 16.20 25.56
N ASN A 103 -1.70 16.96 25.78
CA ASN A 103 -1.67 18.02 26.79
C ASN A 103 -1.84 19.37 26.09
N GLN A 104 -3.04 19.93 26.19
CA GLN A 104 -3.38 21.19 25.57
C GLN A 104 -2.66 22.34 26.24
N SER A 105 -2.01 23.20 25.46
CA SER A 105 -1.42 24.45 25.91
C SER A 105 -2.39 25.61 25.60
N LYS A 106 -3.13 26.09 26.56
CA LYS A 106 -4.19 27.11 26.40
C LYS A 106 -5.33 26.58 25.48
N SER A 107 -6.48 27.23 25.50
CA SER A 107 -7.63 26.84 24.64
C SER A 107 -7.43 27.28 23.16
N LEU A 108 -6.29 26.99 22.58
CA LEU A 108 -5.93 27.36 21.21
C LEU A 108 -6.00 26.15 20.28
N SER A 109 -6.28 26.41 19.02
CA SER A 109 -6.21 25.44 17.92
C SER A 109 -5.09 25.81 16.94
N ASN A 110 -4.55 24.81 16.27
CA ASN A 110 -3.62 24.96 15.16
C ASN A 110 -4.30 24.58 13.84
N SER A 111 -3.81 25.17 12.76
CA SER A 111 -4.07 24.72 11.40
C SER A 111 -2.95 23.79 10.99
N ALA A 112 -3.25 22.52 10.78
CA ALA A 112 -2.25 21.52 10.43
C ALA A 112 -2.62 20.83 9.09
N MET A 113 -1.69 20.86 8.12
CA MET A 113 -1.80 20.07 6.90
C MET A 113 -1.38 18.63 7.19
N PRO A 114 -1.98 17.64 6.50
CA PRO A 114 -1.52 16.27 6.61
C PRO A 114 -0.13 16.09 5.96
N LEU A 115 0.70 15.28 6.59
CA LEU A 115 1.96 14.81 6.05
C LEU A 115 1.97 13.28 6.14
N TYR A 116 1.91 12.63 4.99
CA TYR A 116 1.93 11.18 4.92
C TYR A 116 3.23 10.61 5.51
N ASN A 117 3.13 9.48 6.20
CA ASN A 117 4.26 8.77 6.76
C ASN A 117 4.64 7.59 5.87
N ASP A 118 5.75 7.71 5.13
CA ASP A 118 6.24 6.66 4.22
C ASP A 118 6.59 5.35 4.94
N ASN A 119 6.81 5.39 6.26
CA ASN A 119 7.06 4.20 7.08
C ASN A 119 5.77 3.51 7.57
N PHE A 120 4.60 3.99 7.17
CA PHE A 120 3.35 3.36 7.54
C PHE A 120 3.11 2.09 6.70
N THR A 121 2.94 0.94 7.36
CA THR A 121 2.90 -0.38 6.72
C THR A 121 1.61 -1.16 6.91
N SER A 122 0.65 -0.66 7.73
CA SER A 122 -0.57 -1.43 8.03
C SER A 122 -1.49 -1.64 6.83
N PHE A 123 -1.49 -0.72 5.86
CA PHE A 123 -2.17 -0.82 4.58
C PHE A 123 -1.60 0.20 3.58
N THR A 124 -1.83 -0.05 2.30
CA THR A 124 -1.27 0.77 1.22
C THR A 124 -2.34 1.63 0.56
N PHE A 125 -1.93 2.73 -0.06
CA PHE A 125 -2.77 3.64 -0.81
C PHE A 125 -2.36 3.69 -2.29
N SER A 126 -3.30 4.06 -3.15
CA SER A 126 -2.98 4.42 -4.53
C SER A 126 -2.01 5.61 -4.57
N GLU A 127 -1.20 5.70 -5.61
CA GLU A 127 -0.28 6.84 -5.77
C GLU A 127 -1.06 8.16 -5.90
N GLU A 128 -2.24 8.12 -6.50
CA GLU A 128 -3.14 9.25 -6.59
C GLU A 128 -3.58 9.73 -5.19
N ALA A 129 -4.01 8.81 -4.32
CA ALA A 129 -4.38 9.16 -2.95
C ALA A 129 -3.20 9.73 -2.16
N LYS A 130 -1.99 9.21 -2.33
CA LYS A 130 -0.78 9.76 -1.68
C LYS A 130 -0.46 11.16 -2.14
N GLN A 131 -0.55 11.45 -3.45
CA GLN A 131 -0.35 12.79 -4.00
C GLN A 131 -1.39 13.78 -3.47
N MET A 132 -2.66 13.39 -3.43
CA MET A 132 -3.73 14.22 -2.88
C MET A 132 -3.52 14.51 -1.40
N MET A 133 -3.14 13.51 -0.59
CA MET A 133 -2.85 13.69 0.85
C MET A 133 -1.79 14.76 1.10
N GLY A 134 -0.75 14.84 0.28
CA GLY A 134 0.30 15.85 0.40
C GLY A 134 -0.15 17.30 0.18
N ASN A 135 -1.31 17.48 -0.45
CA ASN A 135 -1.84 18.78 -0.86
C ASN A 135 -3.16 19.16 -0.19
N TYR A 136 -3.73 18.31 0.65
CA TYR A 136 -4.98 18.61 1.33
C TYR A 136 -4.91 19.86 2.18
N PRO A 137 -6.01 20.64 2.24
CA PRO A 137 -6.10 21.81 3.09
C PRO A 137 -5.92 21.45 4.56
N PRO A 138 -5.48 22.41 5.38
CA PRO A 138 -5.24 22.16 6.78
C PRO A 138 -6.55 21.87 7.54
N VAL A 139 -6.47 20.95 8.49
CA VAL A 139 -7.51 20.68 9.48
C VAL A 139 -7.23 21.43 10.77
N GLN A 140 -8.28 21.66 11.58
CA GLN A 140 -8.13 22.28 12.88
C GLN A 140 -7.75 21.26 13.94
N THR A 141 -6.52 21.33 14.44
CA THR A 141 -6.00 20.46 15.49
C THR A 141 -5.88 21.20 16.83
N VAL A 142 -5.77 20.44 17.90
CA VAL A 142 -5.53 21.00 19.24
C VAL A 142 -4.11 21.53 19.35
N PHE A 143 -3.94 22.75 19.85
CA PHE A 143 -2.61 23.28 20.16
C PHE A 143 -2.09 22.70 21.48
N GLY A 144 -0.97 21.96 21.42
CA GLY A 144 -0.42 21.30 22.61
C GLY A 144 0.73 20.35 22.29
N THR A 145 1.08 19.53 23.25
CA THR A 145 2.06 18.47 23.11
C THR A 145 1.38 17.11 22.99
N TYR A 146 1.86 16.30 22.07
CA TYR A 146 1.33 14.98 21.78
C TYR A 146 2.35 13.93 22.22
N LYS A 147 1.89 12.93 22.96
CA LYS A 147 2.68 11.75 23.32
C LYS A 147 1.97 10.53 22.79
N THR A 148 2.68 9.71 22.03
CA THR A 148 2.17 8.44 21.50
C THR A 148 2.71 7.26 22.30
N SER A 149 1.92 6.19 22.42
CA SER A 149 2.41 4.92 22.95
C SER A 149 3.42 4.28 22.00
N VAL A 150 4.21 3.34 22.49
CA VAL A 150 5.18 2.59 21.65
C VAL A 150 4.47 1.75 20.58
N SER A 151 3.27 1.26 20.88
CA SER A 151 2.41 0.48 19.97
C SER A 151 1.63 1.33 18.95
N ALA A 152 1.73 2.67 19.03
CA ALA A 152 1.02 3.55 18.12
C ALA A 152 1.67 3.57 16.73
N ASN A 153 0.88 3.29 15.71
CA ASN A 153 1.31 3.35 14.31
C ASN A 153 0.77 4.63 13.66
N ILE A 154 1.66 5.58 13.39
CA ILE A 154 1.28 6.90 12.87
C ILE A 154 1.14 6.82 11.35
N PHE A 155 -0.06 7.11 10.86
CA PHE A 155 -0.36 7.18 9.43
C PHE A 155 -0.03 8.54 8.83
N MET A 156 -0.42 9.61 9.52
CA MET A 156 -0.13 10.99 9.11
C MET A 156 0.43 11.80 10.27
N TYR A 157 1.40 12.64 9.97
CA TYR A 157 1.90 13.67 10.86
C TYR A 157 1.25 15.03 10.59
N GLN A 158 1.38 15.94 11.53
CA GLN A 158 0.97 17.33 11.38
C GLN A 158 2.10 18.17 10.75
N LYS A 159 1.78 18.92 9.68
CA LYS A 159 2.62 19.97 9.14
C LYS A 159 2.01 21.32 9.51
N VAL A 160 2.62 22.05 10.42
CA VAL A 160 2.10 23.31 11.00
C VAL A 160 2.92 24.48 10.46
N SER A 161 2.26 25.48 9.88
CA SER A 161 2.93 26.67 9.28
C SER A 161 4.07 26.30 8.32
N GLY A 162 3.90 25.23 7.54
CA GLY A 162 4.90 24.75 6.59
C GLY A 162 6.01 23.86 7.18
N VAL A 163 6.07 23.73 8.53
CA VAL A 163 7.07 22.91 9.23
C VAL A 163 6.51 21.52 9.54
N ALA A 164 7.22 20.49 9.13
CA ALA A 164 6.91 19.12 9.49
C ALA A 164 7.17 18.90 10.99
N THR A 165 6.19 18.32 11.68
CA THR A 165 6.31 18.00 13.10
C THR A 165 6.30 16.49 13.32
N LYS A 166 6.62 16.04 14.52
CA LYS A 166 6.45 14.64 14.96
C LYS A 166 5.09 14.40 15.62
N TYR A 167 4.19 15.37 15.61
CA TYR A 167 2.86 15.23 16.18
C TYR A 167 1.95 14.42 15.24
N PRO A 168 1.24 13.39 15.75
CA PRO A 168 0.35 12.60 14.92
C PRO A 168 -0.87 13.43 14.51
N LEU A 169 -1.28 13.30 13.24
CA LEU A 169 -2.56 13.79 12.75
C LEU A 169 -3.57 12.64 12.73
N LEU A 170 -3.22 11.51 12.10
CA LEU A 170 -4.00 10.28 12.15
C LEU A 170 -3.08 9.15 12.60
N VAL A 171 -3.47 8.47 13.66
CA VAL A 171 -2.68 7.41 14.29
C VAL A 171 -3.59 6.26 14.70
N PHE A 172 -3.06 5.06 14.59
CA PHE A 172 -3.72 3.83 14.99
C PHE A 172 -2.99 3.18 16.16
N ASN A 173 -3.74 2.50 16.99
CA ASN A 173 -3.20 1.73 18.10
C ASN A 173 -3.99 0.43 18.23
N ASP A 174 -3.30 -0.66 18.48
CA ASP A 174 -3.93 -1.97 18.75
C ASP A 174 -3.58 -2.38 20.19
N GLN A 175 -4.59 -2.56 21.00
CA GLN A 175 -4.45 -3.04 22.37
C GLN A 175 -5.36 -4.25 22.56
N ASN A 176 -4.74 -5.42 22.71
CA ASN A 176 -5.45 -6.68 22.95
C ASN A 176 -6.54 -6.99 21.89
N GLY A 177 -6.28 -6.68 20.63
CA GLY A 177 -7.18 -6.93 19.51
C GLY A 177 -8.35 -5.94 19.40
N MET A 178 -8.39 -4.89 20.23
CA MET A 178 -9.24 -3.72 20.04
C MET A 178 -8.43 -2.62 19.38
N ARG A 179 -8.77 -2.29 18.15
CA ARG A 179 -8.10 -1.22 17.42
C ARG A 179 -8.74 0.11 17.69
N THR A 180 -7.92 1.11 17.91
CA THR A 180 -8.34 2.50 18.05
C THR A 180 -7.64 3.36 17.01
N GLY A 181 -8.40 4.24 16.36
CA GLY A 181 -7.89 5.30 15.50
C GLY A 181 -8.10 6.65 16.18
N VAL A 182 -7.17 7.57 16.01
CA VAL A 182 -7.30 8.94 16.52
C VAL A 182 -6.92 9.91 15.42
N LEU A 183 -7.89 10.65 14.92
CA LEU A 183 -7.69 11.85 14.12
C LEU A 183 -7.68 13.06 15.07
N THR A 184 -6.56 13.75 15.14
CA THR A 184 -6.35 14.83 16.13
C THR A 184 -6.88 16.20 15.69
N GLY A 185 -7.75 16.23 14.71
CA GLY A 185 -8.35 17.46 14.17
C GLY A 185 -9.68 17.23 13.47
N THR A 186 -10.39 18.32 13.17
CA THR A 186 -11.63 18.39 12.40
C THR A 186 -11.41 19.18 11.12
N GLY A 187 -12.20 18.90 10.07
CA GLY A 187 -12.12 19.57 8.77
C GLY A 187 -11.96 18.61 7.58
N LEU A 188 -12.24 17.32 7.76
CA LEU A 188 -12.19 16.30 6.70
C LEU A 188 -13.07 16.64 5.49
N TRP A 189 -14.20 17.33 5.71
CA TRP A 189 -15.09 17.78 4.63
C TRP A 189 -14.35 18.67 3.61
N GLN A 190 -13.33 19.42 4.05
CA GLN A 190 -12.50 20.24 3.16
C GLN A 190 -11.62 19.36 2.25
N TRP A 191 -11.15 18.21 2.74
CA TRP A 191 -10.39 17.26 1.91
C TRP A 191 -11.25 16.67 0.82
N LYS A 192 -12.52 16.35 1.13
CA LYS A 192 -13.48 15.87 0.16
C LYS A 192 -13.74 16.91 -0.94
N LEU A 193 -13.96 18.18 -0.55
CA LEU A 193 -14.14 19.27 -1.51
C LEU A 193 -12.88 19.53 -2.34
N TYR A 194 -11.71 19.50 -1.70
CA TYR A 194 -10.42 19.65 -2.39
C TYR A 194 -10.21 18.56 -3.44
N ASN A 195 -10.53 17.33 -3.11
CA ASN A 195 -10.44 16.21 -4.05
C ASN A 195 -11.32 16.45 -5.29
N TYR A 196 -12.58 16.86 -5.09
CA TYR A 196 -13.48 17.18 -6.19
C TYR A 196 -12.95 18.33 -7.05
N LEU A 197 -12.43 19.38 -6.43
CA LEU A 197 -11.90 20.54 -7.14
C LEU A 197 -10.72 20.20 -8.07
N HIS A 198 -9.90 19.20 -7.71
CA HIS A 198 -8.66 18.88 -8.43
C HIS A 198 -8.75 17.63 -9.31
N ALA A 199 -9.67 16.72 -9.01
CA ALA A 199 -9.80 15.45 -9.71
C ALA A 199 -11.22 15.22 -10.26
N GLU A 200 -12.17 16.13 -10.02
CA GLU A 200 -13.59 16.02 -10.39
C GLU A 200 -14.30 14.75 -9.84
N ASN A 201 -13.67 14.10 -8.85
CA ASN A 201 -14.18 12.93 -8.15
C ASN A 201 -13.83 13.01 -6.65
N HIS A 202 -14.21 12.00 -5.88
CA HIS A 202 -13.92 11.89 -4.44
C HIS A 202 -13.08 10.64 -4.10
N ASP A 203 -12.47 10.00 -5.10
CA ASP A 203 -11.89 8.66 -4.96
C ASP A 203 -10.76 8.59 -3.94
N ALA A 204 -9.83 9.53 -3.96
CA ALA A 204 -8.73 9.58 -3.00
C ALA A 204 -9.22 9.80 -1.56
N PHE A 205 -10.22 10.67 -1.35
CA PHE A 205 -10.82 10.88 -0.04
C PHE A 205 -11.57 9.63 0.42
N ASN A 206 -12.38 9.05 -0.45
CA ASN A 206 -13.16 7.84 -0.15
C ASN A 206 -12.22 6.66 0.16
N GLU A 207 -11.11 6.53 -0.56
CA GLU A 207 -10.10 5.51 -0.30
C GLU A 207 -9.53 5.63 1.11
N ILE A 208 -9.19 6.85 1.56
CA ILE A 208 -8.65 7.11 2.91
C ILE A 208 -9.67 6.68 3.97
N ILE A 209 -10.93 7.13 3.84
CA ILE A 209 -11.97 6.84 4.82
C ILE A 209 -12.30 5.34 4.84
N ASN A 210 -12.49 4.72 3.67
CA ASN A 210 -12.83 3.30 3.57
C ASN A 210 -11.70 2.39 4.09
N LYS A 211 -10.43 2.67 3.74
CA LYS A 211 -9.31 1.87 4.25
C LYS A 211 -9.11 2.06 5.75
N THR A 212 -9.34 3.26 6.27
CA THR A 212 -9.33 3.52 7.72
C THR A 212 -10.43 2.73 8.42
N ALA A 213 -11.66 2.76 7.89
CA ALA A 213 -12.77 2.00 8.45
C ALA A 213 -12.55 0.49 8.35
N LEU A 214 -12.09 0.00 7.21
CA LEU A 214 -11.77 -1.41 6.99
C LEU A 214 -10.71 -1.91 7.98
N TYR A 215 -9.63 -1.15 8.15
CA TYR A 215 -8.58 -1.49 9.11
C TYR A 215 -9.11 -1.57 10.54
N LEU A 216 -9.95 -0.62 10.94
CA LEU A 216 -10.50 -0.57 12.29
C LEU A 216 -11.62 -1.63 12.48
N ALA A 217 -12.54 -1.77 11.52
CA ALA A 217 -13.66 -2.71 11.60
C ALA A 217 -13.22 -4.18 11.48
N SER A 218 -12.12 -4.43 10.75
CA SER A 218 -11.59 -5.78 10.67
C SER A 218 -11.24 -6.26 12.07
N LYS A 219 -12.03 -7.22 12.58
CA LYS A 219 -11.75 -7.84 13.86
C LYS A 219 -10.36 -8.46 13.76
N GLY A 220 -9.39 -7.88 14.45
CA GLY A 220 -8.09 -8.50 14.59
C GLY A 220 -8.33 -9.96 15.02
N ASP A 221 -7.71 -10.91 14.32
CA ASP A 221 -7.83 -12.32 14.70
C ASP A 221 -7.35 -12.42 16.16
N LYS A 222 -8.27 -12.64 17.09
CA LYS A 222 -7.97 -12.80 18.53
C LYS A 222 -7.40 -14.19 18.83
N SER A 223 -7.13 -15.00 17.79
CA SER A 223 -6.51 -16.29 18.02
C SER A 223 -5.05 -16.10 18.46
N HIS A 224 -4.68 -16.85 19.50
CA HIS A 224 -3.29 -16.88 19.96
C HIS A 224 -2.34 -17.55 18.95
N PHE A 225 -2.90 -18.21 17.93
CA PHE A 225 -2.14 -18.86 16.87
C PHE A 225 -2.73 -18.49 15.52
N ARG A 226 -1.95 -17.79 14.70
CA ARG A 226 -2.33 -17.31 13.37
C ARG A 226 -1.42 -17.93 12.33
N VAL A 227 -2.00 -18.32 11.19
CA VAL A 227 -1.25 -18.83 10.04
C VAL A 227 -1.71 -18.07 8.81
N GLN A 228 -0.78 -17.55 8.06
CA GLN A 228 -1.01 -16.78 6.83
C GLN A 228 -0.37 -17.50 5.66
N HIS A 229 -1.05 -17.53 4.53
CA HIS A 229 -0.59 -18.09 3.27
C HIS A 229 -1.39 -17.51 2.12
N GLU A 230 -0.93 -17.67 0.90
CA GLU A 230 -1.70 -17.37 -0.31
C GLU A 230 -2.77 -18.44 -0.53
N SER A 231 -3.95 -18.02 -1.01
CA SER A 231 -5.05 -18.96 -1.30
C SER A 231 -4.83 -19.75 -2.59
N ILE A 232 -4.02 -19.21 -3.51
CA ILE A 232 -3.69 -19.80 -4.81
C ILE A 232 -2.19 -19.63 -5.04
N PHE A 233 -1.50 -20.74 -5.29
CA PHE A 233 -0.10 -20.79 -5.69
C PHE A 233 0.03 -21.21 -7.15
N ALA A 234 1.07 -20.76 -7.83
CA ALA A 234 1.44 -21.26 -9.13
C ALA A 234 2.18 -22.61 -9.03
N GLU A 235 2.05 -23.50 -10.01
CA GLU A 235 2.69 -24.83 -9.96
C GLU A 235 4.22 -24.81 -9.85
N ASN A 236 4.85 -23.74 -10.30
CA ASN A 236 6.30 -23.54 -10.28
C ASN A 236 6.74 -22.53 -9.19
N ALA A 237 5.87 -22.22 -8.26
CA ALA A 237 6.16 -21.37 -7.10
C ALA A 237 6.20 -22.18 -5.82
N PRO A 238 7.09 -21.83 -4.87
CA PRO A 238 7.12 -22.49 -3.58
C PRO A 238 5.85 -22.17 -2.78
N VAL A 239 5.33 -23.17 -2.07
CA VAL A 239 4.21 -23.01 -1.15
C VAL A 239 4.75 -22.57 0.21
N GLU A 240 4.46 -21.31 0.56
CA GLU A 240 5.00 -20.65 1.74
C GLU A 240 3.92 -20.33 2.75
N PHE A 241 4.25 -20.50 4.03
CA PHE A 241 3.40 -20.15 5.16
C PHE A 241 4.19 -19.31 6.16
N THR A 242 3.50 -18.34 6.74
CA THR A 242 3.97 -17.63 7.92
C THR A 242 3.05 -17.88 9.09
N ALA A 243 3.59 -17.98 10.31
CA ALA A 243 2.76 -18.14 11.48
C ALA A 243 3.23 -17.25 12.63
N GLU A 244 2.29 -16.84 13.44
CA GLU A 244 2.48 -16.04 14.65
C GLU A 244 1.82 -16.75 15.82
N LEU A 245 2.54 -16.80 16.95
CA LEU A 245 2.04 -17.40 18.17
C LEU A 245 2.11 -16.37 19.30
N TYR A 246 1.02 -16.27 20.05
CA TYR A 246 0.88 -15.31 21.16
C TYR A 246 0.65 -16.04 22.48
N ASN A 247 1.30 -15.55 23.53
CA ASN A 247 1.04 -16.01 24.89
C ASN A 247 -0.28 -15.47 25.44
N ASP A 248 -0.63 -15.80 26.70
CA ASP A 248 -1.86 -15.33 27.33
C ASP A 248 -1.88 -13.80 27.56
N ALA A 249 -0.72 -13.13 27.50
CA ALA A 249 -0.60 -11.68 27.52
C ALA A 249 -0.62 -11.02 26.14
N TYR A 250 -0.87 -11.79 25.06
CA TYR A 250 -0.81 -11.36 23.65
C TYR A 250 0.56 -10.81 23.23
N GLU A 251 1.62 -11.32 23.84
CA GLU A 251 2.99 -11.07 23.38
C GLU A 251 3.41 -12.17 22.39
N LEU A 252 4.08 -11.79 21.32
CA LEU A 252 4.62 -12.72 20.34
C LEU A 252 5.69 -13.62 20.98
N ILE A 253 5.53 -14.92 20.79
CA ILE A 253 6.50 -15.93 21.24
C ILE A 253 6.85 -16.88 20.08
N ASN A 254 8.08 -17.35 20.03
CA ASN A 254 8.55 -18.32 19.03
C ASN A 254 9.36 -19.47 19.64
N GLU A 255 9.23 -19.71 20.96
CA GLU A 255 9.91 -20.82 21.63
C GLU A 255 9.32 -22.19 21.28
N PRO A 256 7.97 -22.37 21.28
CA PRO A 256 7.34 -23.65 20.92
C PRO A 256 7.57 -24.02 19.46
N ASP A 257 7.57 -25.33 19.17
CA ASP A 257 7.63 -25.81 17.78
C ASP A 257 6.24 -25.79 17.15
N VAL A 258 6.19 -25.43 15.86
CA VAL A 258 4.97 -25.43 15.06
C VAL A 258 5.10 -26.48 13.97
N LYS A 259 4.17 -27.42 13.95
CA LYS A 259 4.09 -28.49 12.95
C LYS A 259 3.00 -28.20 11.93
N MET A 260 3.24 -28.58 10.68
CA MET A 260 2.31 -28.47 9.58
C MET A 260 2.07 -29.84 8.96
N VAL A 261 0.82 -30.14 8.69
CA VAL A 261 0.40 -31.30 7.90
C VAL A 261 -0.41 -30.77 6.73
N ILE A 262 0.04 -31.03 5.50
CA ILE A 262 -0.64 -30.66 4.26
C ILE A 262 -1.14 -31.95 3.61
N LYS A 263 -2.41 -32.01 3.24
CA LYS A 263 -3.02 -33.15 2.56
C LYS A 263 -3.55 -32.76 1.20
N SER A 264 -3.14 -33.51 0.19
CA SER A 264 -3.72 -33.40 -1.16
C SER A 264 -5.09 -34.09 -1.21
N SER A 265 -5.93 -33.69 -2.15
CA SER A 265 -7.18 -34.38 -2.45
C SER A 265 -7.00 -35.84 -2.90
N GLY A 266 -5.78 -36.27 -3.24
CA GLY A 266 -5.38 -37.63 -3.61
C GLY A 266 -4.72 -38.44 -2.48
N ASP A 267 -5.00 -38.14 -1.20
CA ASP A 267 -4.48 -38.79 0.02
C ASP A 267 -2.96 -38.68 0.26
N THR A 268 -2.22 -37.93 -0.54
CA THR A 268 -0.82 -37.67 -0.25
C THR A 268 -0.71 -36.68 0.91
N THR A 269 0.12 -37.02 1.90
CA THR A 269 0.34 -36.20 3.08
C THR A 269 1.79 -35.70 3.11
N TYR A 270 1.97 -34.40 3.32
CA TYR A 270 3.27 -33.77 3.53
C TYR A 270 3.33 -33.27 4.97
N GLU A 271 4.36 -33.69 5.70
CA GLU A 271 4.61 -33.23 7.06
C GLU A 271 5.84 -32.31 7.06
N ALA A 272 5.69 -31.14 7.68
CA ALA A 272 6.74 -30.15 7.78
C ALA A 272 6.75 -29.47 9.15
N GLN A 273 7.84 -28.83 9.48
CA GLN A 273 7.99 -28.04 10.69
C GLN A 273 8.42 -26.63 10.30
N PHE A 274 7.79 -25.63 10.92
CA PHE A 274 8.17 -24.24 10.72
C PHE A 274 9.57 -23.94 11.28
N SER A 275 10.33 -23.14 10.56
CA SER A 275 11.56 -22.53 11.05
C SER A 275 11.22 -21.27 11.87
N LYS A 276 11.98 -21.03 12.94
CA LYS A 276 11.83 -19.85 13.79
C LYS A 276 12.58 -18.67 13.19
N GLN A 277 11.89 -17.57 12.96
CA GLN A 277 12.49 -16.34 12.42
C GLN A 277 12.10 -15.14 13.29
N ASN A 278 13.07 -14.49 13.94
CA ASN A 278 12.83 -13.37 14.85
C ASN A 278 11.71 -13.71 15.88
N ASN A 279 10.53 -13.08 15.75
CA ASN A 279 9.37 -13.29 16.60
C ASN A 279 8.22 -14.03 15.87
N SER A 280 8.49 -14.67 14.74
CA SER A 280 7.51 -15.38 13.92
C SER A 280 8.02 -16.73 13.46
N TYR A 281 7.21 -17.44 12.70
CA TYR A 281 7.52 -18.73 12.11
C TYR A 281 7.38 -18.66 10.60
N TYR A 282 8.26 -19.35 9.90
CA TYR A 282 8.24 -19.44 8.45
C TYR A 282 8.38 -20.88 8.00
N LEU A 283 7.60 -21.26 7.00
CA LEU A 283 7.67 -22.57 6.36
C LEU A 283 7.70 -22.38 4.84
N ASN A 284 8.70 -22.95 4.19
CA ASN A 284 8.73 -23.14 2.75
C ASN A 284 8.66 -24.65 2.49
N ASN A 285 7.52 -25.10 1.92
CA ASN A 285 7.29 -26.52 1.63
C ASN A 285 7.78 -26.92 0.22
N GLY A 286 8.43 -26.00 -0.51
CA GLY A 286 8.81 -26.23 -1.90
C GLY A 286 7.60 -26.21 -2.85
N GLU A 287 7.83 -26.69 -4.08
CA GLU A 287 6.80 -26.80 -5.12
C GLU A 287 5.89 -28.00 -4.86
N LEU A 288 4.59 -27.82 -5.03
CA LEU A 288 3.61 -28.90 -4.95
C LEU A 288 2.89 -29.09 -6.29
N PRO A 289 2.48 -30.32 -6.63
CA PRO A 289 1.71 -30.59 -7.85
C PRO A 289 0.40 -29.79 -7.92
N VAL A 290 -0.10 -29.57 -9.12
CA VAL A 290 -1.41 -28.92 -9.35
C VAL A 290 -2.50 -29.71 -8.65
N GLY A 291 -3.32 -29.02 -7.84
CA GLY A 291 -4.40 -29.64 -7.08
C GLY A 291 -4.92 -28.77 -5.93
N ASN A 292 -5.89 -29.32 -5.22
CA ASN A 292 -6.44 -28.71 -4.02
C ASN A 292 -5.85 -29.40 -2.78
N TYR A 293 -5.51 -28.56 -1.81
CA TYR A 293 -4.85 -28.98 -0.60
C TYR A 293 -5.60 -28.48 0.64
N THR A 294 -5.58 -29.29 1.67
CA THR A 294 -5.97 -28.90 3.03
C THR A 294 -4.74 -28.92 3.91
N TRP A 295 -4.66 -28.00 4.84
CA TRP A 295 -3.55 -27.96 5.78
C TRP A 295 -4.04 -27.83 7.23
N THR A 296 -3.24 -28.34 8.14
CA THR A 296 -3.44 -28.19 9.57
C THR A 296 -2.12 -27.89 10.25
N ALA A 297 -2.04 -26.74 10.89
CA ALA A 297 -0.88 -26.34 11.69
C ALA A 297 -1.20 -26.52 13.16
N THR A 298 -0.26 -27.09 13.94
CA THR A 298 -0.43 -27.36 15.36
C THR A 298 0.79 -26.91 16.16
N THR A 299 0.52 -26.35 17.33
CA THR A 299 1.56 -25.99 18.30
C THR A 299 1.03 -26.16 19.72
N GLN A 300 1.92 -26.19 20.70
CA GLN A 300 1.57 -26.31 22.11
C GLN A 300 2.35 -25.31 22.96
N VAL A 301 1.64 -24.54 23.76
CA VAL A 301 2.21 -23.58 24.72
C VAL A 301 1.81 -24.03 26.12
N GLY A 302 2.77 -24.52 26.89
CA GLY A 302 2.48 -25.15 28.19
C GLY A 302 1.54 -26.35 28.05
N SER A 303 0.38 -26.29 28.69
CA SER A 303 -0.66 -27.34 28.59
C SER A 303 -1.70 -27.07 27.49
N LYS A 304 -1.69 -25.89 26.84
CA LYS A 304 -2.67 -25.52 25.83
C LYS A 304 -2.19 -25.91 24.44
N LYS A 305 -3.00 -26.66 23.70
CA LYS A 305 -2.77 -26.97 22.28
C LYS A 305 -3.53 -25.98 21.44
N TYR A 306 -2.87 -25.41 20.44
CA TYR A 306 -3.45 -24.55 19.43
C TYR A 306 -3.40 -25.24 18.08
N GLU A 307 -4.47 -25.09 17.31
CA GLU A 307 -4.63 -25.70 16.01
C GLU A 307 -5.30 -24.70 15.04
N LYS A 308 -4.79 -24.61 13.83
CA LYS A 308 -5.37 -23.85 12.72
C LYS A 308 -5.39 -24.74 11.50
N SER A 309 -6.45 -24.65 10.72
CA SER A 309 -6.58 -25.36 9.44
C SER A 309 -7.12 -24.45 8.37
N GLY A 310 -6.85 -24.79 7.13
CA GLY A 310 -7.31 -24.05 5.99
C GLY A 310 -7.16 -24.84 4.68
N ARG A 311 -7.33 -24.15 3.56
CA ARG A 311 -7.24 -24.72 2.22
C ARG A 311 -6.50 -23.77 1.31
N PHE A 312 -5.78 -24.32 0.34
CA PHE A 312 -5.22 -23.60 -0.78
C PHE A 312 -5.28 -24.47 -2.04
N SER A 313 -5.06 -23.86 -3.18
CA SER A 313 -4.93 -24.57 -4.47
C SER A 313 -3.61 -24.21 -5.13
N VAL A 314 -3.02 -25.20 -5.81
CA VAL A 314 -1.92 -25.01 -6.73
C VAL A 314 -2.49 -25.09 -8.14
N GLN A 315 -2.29 -24.06 -8.95
CA GLN A 315 -2.85 -23.93 -10.28
C GLN A 315 -1.74 -23.85 -11.33
N GLU A 316 -2.03 -24.45 -12.48
CA GLU A 316 -1.17 -24.35 -13.65
C GLU A 316 -1.07 -22.90 -14.13
N VAL A 317 0.15 -22.45 -14.42
CA VAL A 317 0.38 -21.09 -14.92
C VAL A 317 0.10 -21.04 -16.42
N MET A 318 -1.14 -20.80 -16.78
CA MET A 318 -1.56 -20.66 -18.17
C MET A 318 -1.23 -19.28 -18.78
N LEU A 319 -0.03 -18.75 -18.55
CA LEU A 319 0.37 -17.45 -19.09
C LEU A 319 0.44 -17.45 -20.64
N GLU A 320 0.70 -18.60 -21.26
CA GLU A 320 0.84 -18.69 -22.71
C GLU A 320 -0.47 -18.98 -23.44
N THR A 321 -1.49 -19.53 -22.78
CA THR A 321 -2.75 -19.89 -23.43
C THR A 321 -3.80 -18.79 -23.46
N ALA A 322 -3.66 -17.76 -22.63
CA ALA A 322 -4.63 -16.67 -22.56
C ALA A 322 -4.60 -15.72 -23.76
N ASN A 323 -3.49 -15.70 -24.54
CA ASN A 323 -3.34 -14.82 -25.70
C ASN A 323 -2.60 -15.50 -26.86
N LEU A 324 -3.10 -16.65 -27.32
CA LEU A 324 -2.56 -17.35 -28.52
C LEU A 324 -2.96 -16.69 -29.84
N VAL A 325 -3.91 -15.78 -29.83
CA VAL A 325 -4.37 -15.08 -31.03
C VAL A 325 -3.87 -13.63 -30.95
N ALA A 326 -3.09 -13.23 -31.95
CA ALA A 326 -2.66 -11.84 -32.06
C ALA A 326 -3.90 -10.93 -32.20
N ASP A 327 -3.94 -9.85 -31.42
CA ASP A 327 -4.99 -8.83 -31.53
C ASP A 327 -4.76 -8.00 -32.79
N HIS A 328 -5.34 -8.49 -33.90
CA HIS A 328 -5.24 -7.84 -35.19
C HIS A 328 -5.94 -6.49 -35.24
N ASP A 329 -6.97 -6.29 -34.46
CA ASP A 329 -7.70 -5.01 -34.39
C ASP A 329 -6.88 -3.95 -33.67
N LEU A 330 -6.20 -4.32 -32.59
CA LEU A 330 -5.25 -3.44 -31.91
C LEU A 330 -4.09 -3.05 -32.84
N LEU A 331 -3.46 -4.02 -33.50
CA LEU A 331 -2.36 -3.77 -34.43
C LEU A 331 -2.78 -2.87 -35.59
N LYS A 332 -4.00 -3.06 -36.12
CA LYS A 332 -4.58 -2.23 -37.18
C LYS A 332 -4.87 -0.82 -36.69
N SER A 333 -5.42 -0.67 -35.50
CA SER A 333 -5.69 0.66 -34.90
C SER A 333 -4.38 1.41 -34.63
N MET A 334 -3.36 0.75 -34.08
CA MET A 334 -2.03 1.33 -33.89
C MET A 334 -1.39 1.79 -35.19
N SER A 335 -1.45 0.96 -36.25
CA SER A 335 -0.89 1.32 -37.55
C SER A 335 -1.59 2.52 -38.16
N THR A 336 -2.92 2.62 -38.00
CA THR A 336 -3.72 3.74 -38.48
C THR A 336 -3.40 5.03 -37.70
N ALA A 337 -3.29 4.93 -36.37
CA ALA A 337 -2.99 6.08 -35.49
C ALA A 337 -1.58 6.67 -35.73
N THR A 338 -0.62 5.82 -36.15
CA THR A 338 0.77 6.24 -36.44
C THR A 338 1.02 6.58 -37.92
N GLY A 339 -0.03 6.55 -38.77
CA GLY A 339 0.10 6.77 -40.21
C GLY A 339 0.78 5.63 -40.97
N GLY A 340 0.89 4.46 -40.33
CA GLY A 340 1.43 3.24 -40.91
C GLY A 340 0.37 2.40 -41.65
N LYS A 341 0.75 1.22 -42.11
CA LYS A 341 -0.16 0.25 -42.75
C LYS A 341 -0.02 -1.11 -42.09
N PHE A 342 -1.14 -1.76 -41.84
CA PHE A 342 -1.19 -3.13 -41.35
C PHE A 342 -1.26 -4.12 -42.52
N PHE A 343 -0.43 -5.17 -42.49
CA PHE A 343 -0.43 -6.24 -43.48
C PHE A 343 -0.61 -7.59 -42.84
N GLN A 344 -1.43 -8.44 -43.42
CA GLN A 344 -1.57 -9.81 -42.98
C GLN A 344 -0.46 -10.70 -43.60
N LYS A 345 -0.25 -11.90 -43.04
CA LYS A 345 0.80 -12.84 -43.45
C LYS A 345 0.80 -13.14 -44.96
N ASN A 346 -0.37 -13.20 -45.58
CA ASN A 346 -0.56 -13.41 -47.01
C ASN A 346 -0.22 -12.19 -47.89
N GLU A 347 0.00 -11.03 -47.28
CA GLU A 347 0.29 -9.76 -47.97
C GLU A 347 1.74 -9.27 -47.77
N ILE A 348 2.64 -10.14 -47.28
CA ILE A 348 4.05 -9.78 -47.00
C ILE A 348 4.76 -9.22 -48.25
N SER A 349 4.42 -9.72 -49.44
CA SER A 349 4.97 -9.21 -50.72
C SER A 349 4.68 -7.72 -50.97
N LYS A 350 3.54 -7.20 -50.42
CA LYS A 350 3.14 -5.81 -50.58
C LYS A 350 3.87 -4.86 -49.62
N VAL A 351 4.54 -5.38 -48.59
CA VAL A 351 5.25 -4.57 -47.58
C VAL A 351 6.40 -3.79 -48.21
N ALA A 352 7.19 -4.43 -49.07
CA ALA A 352 8.31 -3.80 -49.75
C ALA A 352 7.87 -2.63 -50.67
N ASP A 353 6.76 -2.79 -51.33
CA ASP A 353 6.22 -1.75 -52.22
C ASP A 353 5.62 -0.59 -51.40
N ALA A 354 4.97 -0.88 -50.26
CA ALA A 354 4.45 0.12 -49.34
C ALA A 354 5.57 0.94 -48.68
N ILE A 355 6.70 0.29 -48.37
CA ILE A 355 7.89 0.99 -47.81
C ILE A 355 8.50 1.91 -48.87
N LYS A 356 8.64 1.43 -50.12
CA LYS A 356 9.17 2.25 -51.23
C LYS A 356 8.26 3.42 -51.58
N ALA A 357 6.96 3.26 -51.44
CA ALA A 357 5.95 4.32 -51.70
C ALA A 357 5.80 5.33 -50.57
N ASN A 358 6.45 5.14 -49.43
CA ASN A 358 6.34 6.06 -48.30
C ASN A 358 7.35 7.20 -48.44
N GLU A 359 6.87 8.38 -48.82
CA GLU A 359 7.67 9.60 -48.99
C GLU A 359 8.35 10.09 -47.71
N ASN A 360 7.91 9.64 -46.55
CA ASN A 360 8.52 9.98 -45.26
C ASN A 360 9.81 9.18 -44.97
N ILE A 361 10.04 8.07 -45.69
CA ILE A 361 11.26 7.28 -45.53
C ILE A 361 12.34 7.85 -46.44
N LYS A 362 13.16 8.74 -45.88
CA LYS A 362 14.34 9.28 -46.58
C LYS A 362 15.52 8.35 -46.37
N THR A 363 16.25 8.09 -47.47
CA THR A 363 17.53 7.39 -47.40
C THR A 363 18.51 8.24 -46.57
N VAL A 364 18.86 7.76 -45.39
CA VAL A 364 19.92 8.38 -44.59
C VAL A 364 21.26 7.83 -45.08
N ALA A 365 21.96 8.61 -45.89
CA ALA A 365 23.34 8.30 -46.23
C ALA A 365 24.21 8.50 -45.01
N SER A 366 24.66 7.44 -44.37
CA SER A 366 25.68 7.55 -43.32
C SER A 366 27.07 7.53 -43.97
N TYR A 367 27.79 8.63 -43.81
CA TYR A 367 29.18 8.70 -44.21
C TYR A 367 30.08 8.26 -43.06
N GLN A 368 30.74 7.13 -43.18
CA GLN A 368 31.86 6.80 -42.32
C GLN A 368 33.11 7.62 -42.77
N LYS A 369 33.40 8.69 -42.09
CA LYS A 369 34.66 9.42 -42.30
C LYS A 369 35.79 8.59 -41.68
N LYS A 370 36.54 7.88 -42.58
CA LYS A 370 37.77 7.21 -42.20
C LYS A 370 38.92 8.23 -42.23
N TYR A 371 39.33 8.69 -41.08
CA TYR A 371 40.52 9.55 -40.96
C TYR A 371 41.76 8.64 -40.99
N SER A 372 42.64 8.80 -42.00
CA SER A 372 43.99 8.25 -41.98
C SER A 372 44.97 9.36 -41.61
N MET A 373 45.75 9.17 -40.59
CA MET A 373 46.81 10.11 -40.29
C MET A 373 47.87 10.05 -41.39
N LEU A 374 48.13 11.18 -42.04
CA LEU A 374 49.14 11.30 -43.05
C LEU A 374 50.54 10.85 -42.56
N LEU A 375 50.82 11.03 -41.28
CA LEU A 375 52.07 10.59 -40.65
C LEU A 375 52.31 9.08 -40.62
N ASN A 376 51.28 8.26 -40.77
CA ASN A 376 51.40 6.80 -40.80
C ASN A 376 51.72 6.23 -42.18
N SER A 377 51.91 7.07 -43.17
CA SER A 377 52.32 6.63 -44.50
C SER A 377 53.84 6.48 -44.59
N PRO A 378 54.39 5.29 -44.84
CA PRO A 378 55.86 5.06 -44.93
C PRO A 378 56.54 5.88 -45.99
N TRP A 379 55.81 6.42 -46.96
CA TRP A 379 56.34 7.25 -48.05
C TRP A 379 56.90 8.61 -47.55
N TYR A 380 56.38 9.17 -46.45
CA TYR A 380 56.94 10.42 -45.90
C TYR A 380 58.30 10.19 -45.28
N LEU A 381 58.48 9.06 -44.58
CA LEU A 381 59.77 8.69 -44.05
C LEU A 381 60.79 8.45 -45.17
N ALA A 382 60.37 7.74 -46.19
CA ALA A 382 61.24 7.51 -47.37
C ALA A 382 61.66 8.83 -48.08
N ALA A 383 60.71 9.76 -48.21
CA ALA A 383 61.00 11.06 -48.80
C ALA A 383 62.03 11.91 -47.96
N ILE A 384 61.85 11.88 -46.63
CA ILE A 384 62.80 12.57 -45.73
C ILE A 384 64.18 11.97 -45.78
N VAL A 385 64.28 10.61 -45.76
CA VAL A 385 65.60 9.95 -45.86
C VAL A 385 66.27 10.24 -47.20
N LEU A 386 65.48 10.26 -48.27
CA LEU A 386 66.01 10.59 -49.59
C LEU A 386 66.51 12.02 -49.68
N LEU A 387 65.77 12.98 -49.13
CA LEU A 387 66.23 14.42 -49.09
C LEU A 387 67.52 14.61 -48.27
N LEU A 388 67.59 13.95 -47.10
CA LEU A 388 68.79 13.96 -46.26
C LEU A 388 69.95 13.26 -46.98
N GLY A 389 69.71 12.22 -47.69
CA GLY A 389 70.72 11.53 -48.53
C GLY A 389 71.25 12.43 -49.65
N ILE A 390 70.35 13.14 -50.35
CA ILE A 390 70.69 14.08 -51.38
C ILE A 390 71.54 15.29 -50.80
N GLU A 391 71.10 15.82 -49.67
CA GLU A 391 71.79 16.87 -48.97
C GLU A 391 73.22 16.42 -48.58
N TRP A 392 73.35 15.24 -47.96
CA TRP A 392 74.67 14.70 -47.61
C TRP A 392 75.58 14.49 -48.87
N PHE A 393 74.98 13.92 -49.95
CA PHE A 393 75.69 13.71 -51.20
C PHE A 393 76.21 15.05 -51.83
N LEU A 394 75.33 16.05 -51.88
CA LEU A 394 75.72 17.39 -52.40
C LEU A 394 76.75 18.06 -51.56
N ARG A 395 76.67 18.02 -50.24
CA ARG A 395 77.68 18.54 -49.31
C ARG A 395 79.02 17.89 -49.55
N LYS A 396 79.04 16.58 -49.69
CA LYS A 396 80.26 15.83 -49.94
C LYS A 396 80.85 16.08 -51.31
N TRP A 397 79.96 16.23 -52.31
CA TRP A 397 80.37 16.50 -53.66
C TRP A 397 81.05 17.91 -53.82
N HIS A 398 80.53 18.87 -53.13
CA HIS A 398 81.06 20.23 -53.13
C HIS A 398 82.21 20.49 -52.09
N GLY A 399 82.66 19.46 -51.44
CA GLY A 399 83.82 19.55 -50.54
C GLY A 399 83.57 20.26 -49.20
N GLY A 400 82.33 20.41 -48.81
CA GLY A 400 81.96 20.94 -47.51
C GLY A 400 81.89 19.82 -46.44
N TYR A 401 82.62 19.93 -45.41
CA TYR A 401 82.47 19.16 -44.18
C TYR A 401 81.32 19.68 -43.39
#